data_2c467cf9362b38fe87131a1006150fc8
#
_entry.id   2c467cf9362b38fe87131a1006150fc8
#
_cell.length_a   1.000
_cell.length_b   1.000
_cell.length_c   1.000
_cell.angle_alpha   90.00
_cell.angle_beta   90.00
_cell.angle_gamma   90.00
#
_symmetry.space_group_name_H-M   'P 1'
#
loop_
_entity.id
_entity.type
_entity.pdbx_description
1 polymer ?
#
loop_
_entity_poly.entity_id
_entity_poly.type
_entity_poly.pdbx_seq_one_letter_code
_entity_poly.pdbx_strand_id
1 'polypeptide(L)'
;MQMKKVVLLGDSIRLIGYGKHVAEFLGRDYDVWQPSENSRFASFMLRQVFDHRDRIAGADAVHFNAGLWDLCDLFGDGPFTPKEEYVATLLRTVSVLKQQGAGTLIFATTTPAGPGKKDHSIERTAEYNRAAVEALKREGVIINDLFGLVSTDIGAYIRPDDMLHLTATAEIVCAKQTADIIAASITAAAGKRTPGSLK
;
A
#
# COMPACT_ATOMS: atom_id res chain seq x y z
N MET A 1 -21.12 -7.49 17.14
CA MET A 1 -20.40 -8.01 15.96
C MET A 1 -18.91 -7.91 16.23
N GLN A 2 -18.09 -8.84 15.76
CA GLN A 2 -16.64 -8.74 15.89
C GLN A 2 -16.13 -7.67 14.91
N MET A 3 -15.26 -6.76 15.37
CA MET A 3 -14.64 -5.76 14.51
C MET A 3 -13.82 -6.41 13.40
N LYS A 4 -13.81 -5.80 12.22
CA LYS A 4 -13.00 -6.21 11.08
C LYS A 4 -11.55 -5.80 11.30
N LYS A 5 -10.65 -6.76 11.27
CA LYS A 5 -9.22 -6.55 11.49
C LYS A 5 -8.53 -6.08 10.22
N VAL A 6 -7.97 -4.89 10.25
CA VAL A 6 -7.26 -4.26 9.11
C VAL A 6 -5.83 -3.95 9.50
N VAL A 7 -4.89 -4.33 8.65
CA VAL A 7 -3.46 -4.03 8.82
C VAL A 7 -2.99 -3.11 7.70
N LEU A 8 -2.31 -2.01 8.06
CA LEU A 8 -1.68 -1.11 7.10
C LEU A 8 -0.16 -1.22 7.23
N LEU A 9 0.51 -1.63 6.17
CA LEU A 9 1.98 -1.65 6.06
C LEU A 9 2.42 -0.63 5.01
N GLY A 10 3.61 -0.06 5.15
CA GLY A 10 4.12 0.83 4.11
C GLY A 10 5.17 1.82 4.57
N ASP A 11 5.68 2.55 3.60
CA ASP A 11 6.71 3.57 3.78
C ASP A 11 6.18 4.86 4.43
N SER A 12 6.91 5.96 4.29
CA SER A 12 6.55 7.26 4.87
C SER A 12 5.24 7.83 4.34
N ILE A 13 4.85 7.50 3.11
CA ILE A 13 3.57 7.96 2.54
C ILE A 13 2.39 7.41 3.33
N ARG A 14 2.47 6.16 3.82
CA ARG A 14 1.52 5.60 4.77
C ARG A 14 1.74 6.18 6.17
N LEU A 15 2.98 6.11 6.69
CA LEU A 15 3.27 6.33 8.11
C LEU A 15 2.94 7.74 8.59
N ILE A 16 3.48 8.75 7.89
CA ILE A 16 3.28 10.16 8.22
C ILE A 16 2.21 10.85 7.36
N GLY A 17 1.66 10.15 6.38
CA GLY A 17 0.64 10.61 5.44
C GLY A 17 -0.73 9.96 5.71
N TYR A 18 -1.29 9.32 4.70
CA TYR A 18 -2.68 8.86 4.69
C TYR A 18 -3.05 7.84 5.78
N GLY A 19 -2.10 7.02 6.22
CA GLY A 19 -2.36 5.95 7.19
C GLY A 19 -2.94 6.44 8.53
N LYS A 20 -2.62 7.68 8.92
CA LYS A 20 -3.13 8.32 10.14
C LYS A 20 -4.65 8.48 10.16
N HIS A 21 -5.26 8.63 8.98
CA HIS A 21 -6.66 9.00 8.81
C HIS A 21 -7.56 7.84 8.39
N VAL A 22 -7.00 6.69 7.98
CA VAL A 22 -7.78 5.55 7.46
C VAL A 22 -8.78 5.01 8.48
N ALA A 23 -8.38 4.92 9.75
CA ALA A 23 -9.26 4.42 10.82
C ALA A 23 -10.50 5.30 11.02
N GLU A 24 -10.37 6.62 10.88
CA GLU A 24 -11.47 7.57 10.99
C GLU A 24 -12.52 7.33 9.89
N PHE A 25 -12.08 7.15 8.64
CA PHE A 25 -12.97 6.89 7.51
C PHE A 25 -13.61 5.50 7.53
N LEU A 26 -12.93 4.49 8.06
CA LEU A 26 -13.50 3.15 8.22
C LEU A 26 -14.53 3.07 9.34
N GLY A 27 -14.36 3.88 10.41
CA GLY A 27 -15.27 3.91 11.54
C GLY A 27 -15.10 2.74 12.53
N ARG A 28 -16.05 2.63 13.48
CA ARG A 28 -15.93 1.80 14.68
C ARG A 28 -16.05 0.29 14.46
N ASP A 29 -16.49 -0.13 13.28
CA ASP A 29 -16.64 -1.56 12.95
C ASP A 29 -15.30 -2.21 12.54
N TYR A 30 -14.21 -1.40 12.48
CA TYR A 30 -12.89 -1.82 12.04
C TYR A 30 -11.84 -1.59 13.13
N ASP A 31 -11.03 -2.62 13.39
CA ASP A 31 -9.79 -2.54 14.17
C ASP A 31 -8.62 -2.33 13.21
N VAL A 32 -8.20 -1.09 13.06
CA VAL A 32 -7.12 -0.69 12.15
C VAL A 32 -5.81 -0.60 12.90
N TRP A 33 -4.89 -1.50 12.58
CA TRP A 33 -3.56 -1.51 13.15
C TRP A 33 -2.49 -1.21 12.09
N GLN A 34 -1.43 -0.52 12.50
CA GLN A 34 -0.24 -0.26 11.68
C GLN A 34 1.01 -0.15 12.55
N PRO A 35 2.18 -0.59 12.05
CA PRO A 35 3.42 -0.39 12.77
C PRO A 35 3.78 1.09 12.85
N SER A 36 4.39 1.50 13.96
CA SER A 36 4.93 2.86 14.15
C SER A 36 6.22 3.10 13.36
N GLU A 37 6.76 2.07 12.72
CA GLU A 37 7.98 2.12 11.95
C GLU A 37 7.69 2.24 10.44
N ASN A 38 8.55 3.02 9.76
CA ASN A 38 8.56 3.16 8.31
C ASN A 38 9.06 1.88 7.65
N SER A 39 8.29 1.32 6.70
CA SER A 39 8.68 0.10 5.98
C SER A 39 9.80 0.32 4.96
N ARG A 40 10.12 1.56 4.61
CA ARG A 40 11.19 1.90 3.68
C ARG A 40 11.12 1.10 2.37
N PHE A 41 12.08 0.17 2.19
CA PHE A 41 12.18 -0.73 1.03
C PHE A 41 11.16 -1.87 1.09
N ALA A 42 10.82 -2.43 -0.05
CA ALA A 42 9.98 -3.63 -0.12
C ALA A 42 10.58 -4.81 0.68
N SER A 43 11.90 -4.94 0.71
CA SER A 43 12.61 -5.95 1.49
C SER A 43 12.45 -5.77 3.00
N PHE A 44 12.44 -4.54 3.49
CA PHE A 44 12.20 -4.25 4.89
C PHE A 44 10.72 -4.44 5.27
N MET A 45 9.79 -4.07 4.36
CA MET A 45 8.37 -4.39 4.54
C MET A 45 8.14 -5.91 4.65
N LEU A 46 8.81 -6.71 3.82
CA LEU A 46 8.78 -8.17 3.93
C LEU A 46 9.28 -8.63 5.32
N ARG A 47 10.34 -8.02 5.86
CA ARG A 47 10.81 -8.31 7.21
C ARG A 47 9.73 -7.98 8.26
N GLN A 48 9.06 -6.84 8.16
CA GLN A 48 7.97 -6.45 9.06
C GLN A 48 6.79 -7.44 9.01
N VAL A 49 6.51 -8.06 7.86
CA VAL A 49 5.47 -9.09 7.75
C VAL A 49 5.80 -10.30 8.64
N PHE A 50 7.07 -10.67 8.79
CA PHE A 50 7.48 -11.71 9.73
C PHE A 50 7.45 -11.24 11.19
N ASP A 51 7.92 -10.04 11.45
CA ASP A 51 8.01 -9.47 12.80
C ASP A 51 6.62 -9.26 13.43
N HIS A 52 5.63 -8.88 12.60
CA HIS A 52 4.26 -8.58 13.02
C HIS A 52 3.25 -9.67 12.66
N ARG A 53 3.70 -10.92 12.45
CA ARG A 53 2.83 -12.04 12.07
C ARG A 53 1.59 -12.18 12.97
N ASP A 54 1.73 -11.93 14.27
CA ASP A 54 0.61 -12.06 15.22
C ASP A 54 -0.47 -10.98 15.00
N ARG A 55 -0.08 -9.84 14.45
CA ARG A 55 -1.01 -8.77 14.04
C ARG A 55 -1.63 -9.04 12.68
N ILE A 56 -0.91 -9.72 11.79
CA ILE A 56 -1.33 -10.00 10.40
C ILE A 56 -2.19 -11.26 10.33
N ALA A 57 -1.89 -12.27 11.17
CA ALA A 57 -2.61 -13.54 11.15
C ALA A 57 -4.12 -13.33 11.29
N GLY A 58 -4.87 -13.85 10.30
CA GLY A 58 -6.32 -13.76 10.26
C GLY A 58 -6.89 -12.34 10.09
N ALA A 59 -6.08 -11.36 9.63
CA ALA A 59 -6.61 -10.05 9.27
C ALA A 59 -7.62 -10.15 8.13
N ASP A 60 -8.75 -9.43 8.23
CA ASP A 60 -9.75 -9.38 7.14
C ASP A 60 -9.19 -8.70 5.89
N ALA A 61 -8.32 -7.68 6.08
CA ALA A 61 -7.58 -7.06 5.00
C ALA A 61 -6.17 -6.64 5.44
N VAL A 62 -5.20 -6.76 4.52
CA VAL A 62 -3.87 -6.16 4.62
C VAL A 62 -3.69 -5.21 3.44
N HIS A 63 -3.55 -3.93 3.74
CA HIS A 63 -3.22 -2.89 2.77
C HIS A 63 -1.74 -2.55 2.90
N PHE A 64 -1.01 -2.49 1.79
CA PHE A 64 0.43 -2.25 1.82
C PHE A 64 0.92 -1.42 0.64
N ASN A 65 1.96 -0.61 0.87
CA ASN A 65 2.69 0.11 -0.17
C ASN A 65 4.20 0.02 0.04
N ALA A 66 4.94 0.00 -1.05
CA ALA A 66 6.39 0.14 -1.11
C ALA A 66 6.78 0.65 -2.49
N GLY A 67 7.98 1.19 -2.63
CA GLY A 67 8.52 1.58 -3.92
C GLY A 67 9.34 2.86 -3.91
N LEU A 68 8.96 3.91 -3.17
CA LEU A 68 9.70 5.17 -3.17
C LEU A 68 11.17 5.00 -2.83
N TRP A 69 11.48 4.18 -1.83
CA TRP A 69 12.86 3.87 -1.47
C TRP A 69 13.55 2.96 -2.48
N ASP A 70 12.81 1.99 -3.04
CA ASP A 70 13.32 1.03 -4.01
C ASP A 70 13.75 1.70 -5.32
N LEU A 71 12.91 2.59 -5.85
CA LEU A 71 13.13 3.28 -7.13
C LEU A 71 14.03 4.52 -7.04
N CYS A 72 14.40 4.95 -5.81
CA CYS A 72 15.22 6.12 -5.58
C CYS A 72 16.62 5.94 -6.19
N ASP A 73 17.11 6.98 -6.85
CA ASP A 73 18.42 7.03 -7.51
C ASP A 73 19.19 8.28 -7.05
N LEU A 74 19.88 8.14 -5.91
CA LEU A 74 20.53 9.27 -5.26
C LEU A 74 21.77 9.79 -6.01
N PHE A 75 22.47 8.90 -6.71
CA PHE A 75 23.78 9.20 -7.28
C PHE A 75 23.79 9.13 -8.82
N GLY A 76 22.68 8.76 -9.45
CA GLY A 76 22.58 8.63 -10.89
C GLY A 76 23.21 7.35 -11.44
N ASP A 77 23.46 6.37 -10.56
CA ASP A 77 24.01 5.05 -10.88
C ASP A 77 22.92 3.95 -10.94
N GLY A 78 21.68 4.33 -10.73
CA GLY A 78 20.50 3.48 -10.80
C GLY A 78 19.68 3.45 -9.52
N PRO A 79 18.52 2.78 -9.54
CA PRO A 79 17.66 2.65 -8.38
C PRO A 79 18.30 1.75 -7.31
N PHE A 80 17.98 2.00 -6.04
CA PHE A 80 18.47 1.16 -4.93
C PHE A 80 18.09 -0.30 -5.06
N THR A 81 16.88 -0.58 -5.55
CA THR A 81 16.41 -1.96 -5.80
C THR A 81 16.04 -2.06 -7.28
N PRO A 82 16.72 -2.91 -8.07
CA PRO A 82 16.31 -3.19 -9.43
C PRO A 82 14.83 -3.59 -9.52
N LYS A 83 14.16 -3.18 -10.57
CA LYS A 83 12.71 -3.37 -10.73
C LYS A 83 12.28 -4.83 -10.61
N GLU A 84 13.07 -5.75 -11.14
CA GLU A 84 12.82 -7.19 -11.11
C GLU A 84 12.90 -7.74 -9.67
N GLU A 85 13.87 -7.29 -8.89
CA GLU A 85 14.02 -7.65 -7.46
C GLU A 85 12.90 -7.08 -6.61
N TYR A 86 12.50 -5.81 -6.88
CA TYR A 86 11.37 -5.18 -6.24
C TYR A 86 10.09 -5.99 -6.45
N VAL A 87 9.77 -6.34 -7.70
CA VAL A 87 8.59 -7.15 -8.03
C VAL A 87 8.67 -8.54 -7.38
N ALA A 88 9.82 -9.21 -7.43
CA ALA A 88 10.01 -10.51 -6.79
C ALA A 88 9.79 -10.44 -5.27
N THR A 89 10.26 -9.36 -4.64
CA THR A 89 10.07 -9.13 -3.21
C THR A 89 8.60 -8.90 -2.85
N LEU A 90 7.85 -8.14 -3.67
CA LEU A 90 6.42 -7.96 -3.48
C LEU A 90 5.64 -9.28 -3.64
N LEU A 91 5.97 -10.09 -4.64
CA LEU A 91 5.36 -11.40 -4.83
C LEU A 91 5.61 -12.34 -3.63
N ARG A 92 6.84 -12.33 -3.11
CA ARG A 92 7.18 -13.06 -1.89
C ARG A 92 6.39 -12.55 -0.68
N THR A 93 6.25 -11.24 -0.53
CA THR A 93 5.44 -10.61 0.51
C THR A 93 3.99 -11.10 0.45
N VAL A 94 3.38 -11.10 -0.73
CA VAL A 94 2.02 -11.62 -0.96
C VAL A 94 1.90 -13.09 -0.59
N SER A 95 2.88 -13.92 -0.98
CA SER A 95 2.90 -15.34 -0.64
C SER A 95 2.92 -15.55 0.88
N VAL A 96 3.77 -14.81 1.61
CA VAL A 96 3.87 -14.90 3.07
C VAL A 96 2.58 -14.42 3.76
N LEU A 97 1.99 -13.31 3.30
CA LEU A 97 0.72 -12.81 3.82
C LEU A 97 -0.41 -13.84 3.65
N LYS A 98 -0.49 -14.49 2.49
CA LYS A 98 -1.45 -15.58 2.23
C LYS A 98 -1.21 -16.77 3.18
N GLN A 99 0.04 -17.18 3.40
CA GLN A 99 0.41 -18.25 4.33
C GLN A 99 0.06 -17.92 5.79
N GLN A 100 0.11 -16.66 6.18
CA GLN A 100 -0.31 -16.19 7.50
C GLN A 100 -1.83 -16.09 7.66
N GLY A 101 -2.60 -16.44 6.63
CA GLY A 101 -4.07 -16.43 6.66
C GLY A 101 -4.67 -15.02 6.54
N ALA A 102 -3.94 -14.05 6.01
CA ALA A 102 -4.52 -12.76 5.67
C ALA A 102 -5.64 -12.93 4.62
N GLY A 103 -6.74 -12.22 4.83
CA GLY A 103 -7.92 -12.28 3.96
C GLY A 103 -7.67 -11.58 2.63
N THR A 104 -8.15 -10.35 2.49
CA THR A 104 -7.96 -9.55 1.27
C THR A 104 -6.62 -8.83 1.29
N LEU A 105 -5.87 -8.92 0.21
CA LEU A 105 -4.62 -8.18 0.02
C LEU A 105 -4.83 -7.01 -0.94
N ILE A 106 -4.38 -5.82 -0.54
CA ILE A 106 -4.54 -4.57 -1.28
C ILE A 106 -3.19 -3.89 -1.39
N PHE A 107 -2.72 -3.67 -2.60
CA PHE A 107 -1.48 -2.93 -2.87
C PHE A 107 -1.80 -1.51 -3.31
N ALA A 108 -1.22 -0.52 -2.64
CA ALA A 108 -1.28 0.86 -3.08
C ALA A 108 -0.08 1.17 -3.99
N THR A 109 -0.36 1.74 -5.17
CA THR A 109 0.68 2.21 -6.07
C THR A 109 1.50 3.33 -5.42
N THR A 110 2.81 3.33 -5.67
CA THR A 110 3.74 4.36 -5.22
C THR A 110 3.33 5.72 -5.80
N THR A 111 3.19 6.74 -4.95
CA THR A 111 2.80 8.10 -5.36
C THR A 111 3.89 8.76 -6.21
N PRO A 112 3.54 9.68 -7.12
CA PRO A 112 4.54 10.44 -7.85
C PRO A 112 5.31 11.39 -6.92
N ALA A 113 6.54 11.72 -7.27
CA ALA A 113 7.26 12.85 -6.69
C ALA A 113 6.92 14.14 -7.43
N GLY A 114 7.21 15.28 -6.80
CA GLY A 114 7.04 16.60 -7.41
C GLY A 114 8.01 16.84 -8.58
N PRO A 115 7.65 17.73 -9.51
CA PRO A 115 8.50 18.08 -10.64
C PRO A 115 9.87 18.59 -10.19
N GLY A 116 10.94 18.05 -10.74
CA GLY A 116 12.30 18.45 -10.40
C GLY A 116 12.94 17.70 -9.25
N LYS A 117 12.25 16.75 -8.63
CA LYS A 117 12.84 15.82 -7.67
C LYS A 117 13.80 14.88 -8.42
N LYS A 118 15.12 15.11 -8.25
CA LYS A 118 16.15 14.49 -9.11
C LYS A 118 16.31 13.00 -8.90
N ASP A 119 16.13 12.53 -7.67
CA ASP A 119 16.28 11.15 -7.22
C ASP A 119 15.04 10.28 -7.41
N HIS A 120 13.90 10.91 -7.77
CA HIS A 120 12.61 10.24 -7.99
C HIS A 120 11.94 10.74 -9.27
N SER A 121 12.14 10.05 -10.40
CA SER A 121 11.44 10.43 -11.63
C SER A 121 10.02 9.87 -11.66
N ILE A 122 9.08 10.66 -12.20
CA ILE A 122 7.68 10.23 -12.39
C ILE A 122 7.61 9.03 -13.33
N GLU A 123 8.43 9.02 -14.38
CA GLU A 123 8.50 7.95 -15.38
C GLU A 123 8.96 6.63 -14.75
N ARG A 124 10.01 6.68 -13.91
CA ARG A 124 10.48 5.50 -13.18
C ARG A 124 9.44 5.01 -12.19
N THR A 125 8.76 5.92 -11.49
CA THR A 125 7.67 5.57 -10.57
C THR A 125 6.53 4.86 -11.32
N ALA A 126 6.13 5.39 -12.47
CA ALA A 126 5.10 4.78 -13.32
C ALA A 126 5.53 3.39 -13.85
N GLU A 127 6.82 3.23 -14.18
CA GLU A 127 7.38 1.94 -14.64
C GLU A 127 7.34 0.88 -13.53
N TYR A 128 7.80 1.21 -12.31
CA TYR A 128 7.76 0.31 -11.16
C TYR A 128 6.32 -0.06 -10.78
N ASN A 129 5.43 0.92 -10.75
CA ASN A 129 4.01 0.68 -10.50
C ASN A 129 3.39 -0.27 -11.54
N ARG A 130 3.65 -0.05 -12.82
CA ARG A 130 3.12 -0.90 -13.90
C ARG A 130 3.56 -2.35 -13.73
N ALA A 131 4.87 -2.58 -13.47
CA ALA A 131 5.42 -3.91 -13.26
C ALA A 131 4.83 -4.59 -12.01
N ALA A 132 4.74 -3.86 -10.88
CA ALA A 132 4.13 -4.36 -9.67
C ALA A 132 2.64 -4.69 -9.85
N VAL A 133 1.87 -3.79 -10.45
CA VAL A 133 0.43 -3.97 -10.70
C VAL A 133 0.16 -5.18 -11.57
N GLU A 134 0.92 -5.35 -12.66
CA GLU A 134 0.79 -6.51 -13.54
C GLU A 134 1.03 -7.83 -12.80
N ALA A 135 2.11 -7.91 -12.03
CA ALA A 135 2.47 -9.11 -11.28
C ALA A 135 1.46 -9.41 -10.15
N LEU A 136 1.10 -8.40 -9.36
CA LEU A 136 0.24 -8.56 -8.19
C LEU A 136 -1.21 -8.85 -8.54
N LYS A 137 -1.73 -8.33 -9.65
CA LYS A 137 -3.07 -8.68 -10.15
C LYS A 137 -3.20 -10.17 -10.47
N ARG A 138 -2.17 -10.80 -11.00
CA ARG A 138 -2.13 -12.25 -11.26
C ARG A 138 -2.24 -13.07 -9.97
N GLU A 139 -1.79 -12.50 -8.86
CA GLU A 139 -1.89 -13.09 -7.52
C GLU A 139 -3.23 -12.79 -6.82
N GLY A 140 -4.16 -12.10 -7.47
CA GLY A 140 -5.46 -11.73 -6.90
C GLY A 140 -5.39 -10.56 -5.92
N VAL A 141 -4.31 -9.78 -5.93
CA VAL A 141 -4.17 -8.56 -5.12
C VAL A 141 -5.00 -7.45 -5.74
N ILE A 142 -5.77 -6.76 -4.90
CA ILE A 142 -6.54 -5.58 -5.30
C ILE A 142 -5.59 -4.38 -5.36
N ILE A 143 -5.80 -3.51 -6.34
CA ILE A 143 -4.97 -2.33 -6.54
C ILE A 143 -5.69 -1.08 -6.03
N ASN A 144 -5.03 -0.35 -5.14
CA ASN A 144 -5.38 1.01 -4.73
C ASN A 144 -4.49 1.98 -5.51
N ASP A 145 -5.02 2.61 -6.54
CA ASP A 145 -4.23 3.48 -7.42
C ASP A 145 -4.04 4.88 -6.82
N LEU A 146 -3.13 5.00 -5.85
CA LEU A 146 -2.72 6.29 -5.28
C LEU A 146 -1.84 7.10 -6.24
N PHE A 147 -1.09 6.45 -7.14
CA PHE A 147 -0.34 7.16 -8.18
C PHE A 147 -1.28 7.94 -9.10
N GLY A 148 -2.31 7.29 -9.62
CA GLY A 148 -3.30 7.92 -10.47
C GLY A 148 -4.01 9.08 -9.74
N LEU A 149 -4.46 8.84 -8.50
CA LEU A 149 -5.11 9.86 -7.68
C LEU A 149 -4.24 11.10 -7.49
N VAL A 150 -3.00 10.95 -7.02
CA VAL A 150 -2.09 12.07 -6.73
C VAL A 150 -1.62 12.76 -8.01
N SER A 151 -1.51 12.03 -9.11
CA SER A 151 -1.14 12.58 -10.42
C SER A 151 -2.18 13.52 -11.02
N THR A 152 -3.42 13.54 -10.51
CA THR A 152 -4.45 14.47 -10.99
C THR A 152 -4.12 15.93 -10.68
N ASP A 153 -3.38 16.20 -9.60
CA ASP A 153 -2.90 17.52 -9.25
C ASP A 153 -1.66 17.42 -8.33
N ILE A 154 -0.51 17.15 -8.92
CA ILE A 154 0.76 17.02 -8.17
C ILE A 154 1.07 18.30 -7.38
N GLY A 155 0.75 19.48 -7.93
CA GLY A 155 1.02 20.76 -7.28
C GLY A 155 0.23 20.97 -5.99
N ALA A 156 -1.01 20.47 -5.94
CA ALA A 156 -1.84 20.54 -4.74
C ALA A 156 -1.56 19.38 -3.76
N TYR A 157 -1.08 18.23 -4.27
CA TYR A 157 -1.03 16.98 -3.48
C TYR A 157 0.36 16.61 -2.98
N ILE A 158 1.43 17.08 -3.62
CA ILE A 158 2.80 16.85 -3.16
C ILE A 158 3.33 18.13 -2.50
N ARG A 159 3.95 17.97 -1.34
CA ARG A 159 4.54 19.05 -0.57
C ARG A 159 5.65 19.75 -1.37
N PRO A 160 5.67 21.09 -1.44
CA PRO A 160 6.67 21.83 -2.20
C PRO A 160 8.05 21.87 -1.52
N ASP A 161 8.13 21.64 -0.20
CA ASP A 161 9.36 21.72 0.58
C ASP A 161 10.29 20.52 0.38
N ASP A 162 9.74 19.32 0.21
CA ASP A 162 10.53 18.12 -0.02
C ASP A 162 10.24 17.42 -1.37
N MET A 163 9.18 17.84 -2.06
CA MET A 163 8.74 17.32 -3.36
C MET A 163 8.49 15.80 -3.38
N LEU A 164 8.13 15.21 -2.23
CA LEU A 164 7.95 13.77 -2.08
C LEU A 164 6.71 13.40 -1.27
N HIS A 165 6.54 14.02 -0.09
CA HIS A 165 5.46 13.66 0.81
C HIS A 165 4.15 14.37 0.45
N LEU A 166 3.06 13.80 0.94
CA LEU A 166 1.71 14.29 0.70
C LEU A 166 1.44 15.60 1.46
N THR A 167 0.69 16.51 0.86
CA THR A 167 0.08 17.64 1.60
C THR A 167 -1.04 17.13 2.50
N ALA A 168 -1.45 17.94 3.49
CA ALA A 168 -2.59 17.58 4.36
C ALA A 168 -3.88 17.25 3.57
N THR A 169 -4.12 17.96 2.48
CA THR A 169 -5.26 17.67 1.58
C THR A 169 -5.12 16.28 0.94
N ALA A 170 -3.94 15.94 0.43
CA ALA A 170 -3.69 14.66 -0.20
C ALA A 170 -3.73 13.49 0.80
N GLU A 171 -3.27 13.71 2.04
CA GLU A 171 -3.37 12.71 3.12
C GLU A 171 -4.84 12.28 3.32
N ILE A 172 -5.76 13.23 3.37
CA ILE A 172 -7.20 12.99 3.56
C ILE A 172 -7.81 12.28 2.35
N VAL A 173 -7.52 12.75 1.14
CA VAL A 173 -8.09 12.16 -0.10
C VAL A 173 -7.57 10.72 -0.30
N CYS A 174 -6.27 10.49 -0.09
CA CYS A 174 -5.69 9.15 -0.16
C CYS A 174 -6.22 8.21 0.93
N ALA A 175 -6.41 8.73 2.16
CA ALA A 175 -6.98 7.95 3.25
C ALA A 175 -8.43 7.54 2.96
N LYS A 176 -9.24 8.47 2.43
CA LYS A 176 -10.62 8.16 2.04
C LYS A 176 -10.68 7.08 0.97
N GLN A 177 -9.92 7.21 -0.12
CA GLN A 177 -9.85 6.20 -1.17
C GLN A 177 -9.39 4.84 -0.61
N THR A 178 -8.39 4.85 0.28
CA THR A 178 -7.90 3.63 0.93
C THR A 178 -8.98 2.96 1.77
N ALA A 179 -9.71 3.72 2.59
CA ALA A 179 -10.79 3.21 3.41
C ALA A 179 -11.95 2.64 2.57
N ASP A 180 -12.37 3.36 1.51
CA ASP A 180 -13.43 2.93 0.61
C ASP A 180 -13.08 1.58 -0.07
N ILE A 181 -11.85 1.42 -0.55
CA ILE A 181 -11.37 0.16 -1.16
C ILE A 181 -11.32 -0.98 -0.13
N ILE A 182 -10.82 -0.72 1.08
CA ILE A 182 -10.78 -1.73 2.15
C ILE A 182 -12.20 -2.21 2.49
N ALA A 183 -13.13 -1.29 2.75
CA ALA A 183 -14.50 -1.62 3.10
C ALA A 183 -15.22 -2.42 2.00
N ALA A 184 -15.11 -1.96 0.75
CA ALA A 184 -15.67 -2.65 -0.41
C ALA A 184 -15.09 -4.07 -0.58
N SER A 185 -13.79 -4.23 -0.40
CA SER A 185 -13.07 -5.50 -0.55
C SER A 185 -13.51 -6.53 0.50
N ILE A 186 -13.60 -6.12 1.76
CA ILE A 186 -14.05 -6.99 2.86
C ILE A 186 -15.50 -7.41 2.64
N THR A 187 -16.37 -6.49 2.23
CA THR A 187 -17.77 -6.78 1.93
C THR A 187 -17.90 -7.80 0.80
N ALA A 188 -17.16 -7.62 -0.29
CA ALA A 188 -17.15 -8.54 -1.42
C ALA A 188 -16.65 -9.94 -1.03
N ALA A 189 -15.64 -10.03 -0.16
CA ALA A 189 -15.12 -11.31 0.33
C ALA A 189 -16.12 -12.03 1.23
N ALA A 190 -16.87 -11.32 2.07
CA ALA A 190 -17.92 -11.87 2.91
C ALA A 190 -19.07 -12.47 2.08
N GLY A 191 -19.49 -11.78 1.01
CA GLY A 191 -20.54 -12.28 0.10
C GLY A 191 -20.16 -13.58 -0.63
N LYS A 192 -18.87 -13.82 -0.86
CA LYS A 192 -18.38 -15.06 -1.48
C LYS A 192 -18.30 -16.25 -0.50
N ARG A 193 -18.31 -16.01 0.82
CA ARG A 193 -18.22 -17.02 1.87
C ARG A 193 -19.60 -17.53 2.34
N THR A 194 -20.70 -16.96 1.86
CA THR A 194 -22.06 -17.47 2.19
C THR A 194 -22.23 -18.81 1.50
N PRO A 195 -22.43 -19.94 2.23
CA PRO A 195 -22.51 -21.25 1.62
C PRO A 195 -23.77 -21.33 0.76
N GLY A 196 -23.59 -21.74 -0.48
CA GLY A 196 -24.71 -22.31 -1.24
C GLY A 196 -25.29 -23.47 -0.45
N SER A 197 -26.57 -23.32 -0.08
CA SER A 197 -27.54 -24.38 0.29
C SER A 197 -27.01 -25.79 0.42
N LEU A 198 -27.08 -26.32 1.63
CA LEU A 198 -27.34 -27.76 1.86
C LEU A 198 -28.37 -28.28 0.84
N LYS A 199 -27.94 -29.19 -0.01
CA LYS A 199 -28.82 -30.19 -0.63
C LYS A 199 -28.47 -31.53 -0.01
#